data_87ed3c111cef0fb080ebaad3f86fe976
#
_entry.id   87ed3c111cef0fb080ebaad3f86fe976
#
_cell.length_a   1.000
_cell.length_b   1.000
_cell.length_c   1.000
_cell.angle_alpha   90.00
_cell.angle_beta   90.00
_cell.angle_gamma   90.00
#
_symmetry.space_group_name_H-M   'P 1'
#
loop_
_entity.id
_entity.type
_entity.pdbx_description
1 polymer ?
#
loop_
_entity_poly.entity_id
_entity_poly.type
_entity_poly.pdbx_seq_one_letter_code
_entity_poly.pdbx_strand_id
1 'polypeptide(L)'
;KLNALPSVDLTLYDVLGDVVCGGFAMPIREGYASDIYIVSSGELMSLYAANNIAKGVRRFAMRGNVRLAGIIGNSRNTPNEKKLLTEFAKRLNTKLVAFVPRDRIVNISENSKQTVLQYAPDSAQADIYRKLANDIWMNEELSVPTPITFEELEKLVDIYGTEN
;
A
#
# COMPACT_ATOMS: atom_id res chain seq x y z
N LYS A 1 -24.17 -18.31 6.65
CA LYS A 1 -22.83 -17.99 6.15
C LYS A 1 -22.75 -18.52 4.74
N LEU A 2 -22.75 -17.64 3.75
CA LEU A 2 -22.52 -18.03 2.36
C LEU A 2 -21.02 -18.40 2.25
N ASN A 3 -20.73 -19.67 2.04
CA ASN A 3 -19.42 -20.12 1.53
C ASN A 3 -19.32 -19.68 0.06
N ALA A 4 -19.23 -18.38 -0.15
CA ALA A 4 -19.26 -17.80 -1.49
C ALA A 4 -17.88 -17.70 -2.13
N LEU A 5 -16.81 -17.97 -1.38
CA LEU A 5 -15.46 -17.97 -1.93
C LEU A 5 -15.06 -19.40 -2.28
N PRO A 6 -14.64 -19.65 -3.53
CA PRO A 6 -14.01 -20.92 -3.87
C PRO A 6 -12.77 -21.15 -3.00
N SER A 7 -12.32 -22.39 -2.90
CA SER A 7 -11.03 -22.71 -2.28
C SER A 7 -9.92 -22.05 -3.09
N VAL A 8 -9.37 -20.96 -2.56
CA VAL A 8 -8.29 -20.17 -3.16
C VAL A 8 -7.15 -20.02 -2.17
N ASP A 9 -5.92 -19.93 -2.66
CA ASP A 9 -4.74 -19.78 -1.82
C ASP A 9 -4.62 -18.36 -1.23
N LEU A 10 -5.11 -17.33 -1.95
CA LEU A 10 -5.08 -15.94 -1.55
C LEU A 10 -6.35 -15.20 -2.02
N THR A 11 -6.89 -14.37 -1.16
CA THR A 11 -7.96 -13.42 -1.49
C THR A 11 -7.47 -11.99 -1.28
N LEU A 12 -7.55 -11.16 -2.32
CA LEU A 12 -7.25 -9.74 -2.26
C LEU A 12 -8.55 -8.93 -2.24
N TYR A 13 -8.66 -8.03 -1.27
CA TYR A 13 -9.74 -7.04 -1.19
C TYR A 13 -9.18 -5.70 -1.61
N ASP A 14 -9.54 -5.25 -2.82
CA ASP A 14 -9.24 -3.89 -3.28
C ASP A 14 -10.24 -2.92 -2.66
N VAL A 15 -9.75 -2.03 -1.81
CA VAL A 15 -10.56 -1.11 -1.04
C VAL A 15 -10.11 0.32 -1.32
N LEU A 16 -11.07 1.19 -1.61
CA LEU A 16 -10.80 2.61 -1.80
C LEU A 16 -10.17 3.22 -0.54
N GLY A 17 -9.13 4.05 -0.76
CA GLY A 17 -8.38 4.73 0.31
C GLY A 17 -9.17 5.80 1.08
N ASP A 18 -10.41 6.07 0.70
CA ASP A 18 -11.28 7.02 1.35
C ASP A 18 -11.87 6.40 2.64
N VAL A 19 -11.09 6.47 3.68
CA VAL A 19 -11.20 5.69 4.95
C VAL A 19 -12.47 6.00 5.75
N VAL A 20 -13.17 7.05 5.41
CA VAL A 20 -14.31 7.54 6.21
C VAL A 20 -15.59 6.75 5.92
N CYS A 21 -15.62 6.00 4.83
CA CYS A 21 -16.77 5.20 4.46
C CYS A 21 -16.70 3.79 5.05
N GLY A 22 -17.80 3.32 5.63
CA GLY A 22 -17.90 2.00 6.28
C GLY A 22 -17.48 0.78 5.45
N GLY A 23 -17.23 0.95 4.14
CA GLY A 23 -16.74 -0.07 3.23
C GLY A 23 -15.31 -0.58 3.54
N PHE A 24 -14.40 0.30 3.97
CA PHE A 24 -13.04 -0.09 4.38
C PHE A 24 -13.06 -1.05 5.58
N ALA A 25 -13.95 -0.81 6.50
CA ALA A 25 -14.00 -1.57 7.75
C ALA A 25 -14.66 -2.96 7.58
N MET A 26 -15.40 -3.21 6.52
CA MET A 26 -16.21 -4.43 6.41
C MET A 26 -15.33 -5.69 6.29
N PRO A 27 -14.36 -5.80 5.37
CA PRO A 27 -13.51 -6.99 5.31
C PRO A 27 -12.71 -7.22 6.59
N ILE A 28 -12.28 -6.14 7.24
CA ILE A 28 -11.54 -6.18 8.51
C ILE A 28 -12.46 -6.59 9.65
N ARG A 29 -13.62 -5.94 9.77
CA ARG A 29 -14.58 -6.17 10.85
C ARG A 29 -15.16 -7.57 10.84
N GLU A 30 -15.45 -8.09 9.65
CA GLU A 30 -16.00 -9.43 9.48
C GLU A 30 -14.91 -10.53 9.52
N GLY A 31 -13.63 -10.15 9.67
CA GLY A 31 -12.52 -11.07 9.79
C GLY A 31 -12.11 -11.75 8.47
N TYR A 32 -12.44 -11.14 7.33
CA TYR A 32 -12.07 -11.64 6.00
C TYR A 32 -10.66 -11.21 5.59
N ALA A 33 -10.15 -10.10 6.13
CA ALA A 33 -8.81 -9.59 5.87
C ALA A 33 -8.05 -9.41 7.19
N SER A 34 -6.85 -9.96 7.26
CA SER A 34 -5.92 -9.85 8.39
C SER A 34 -4.74 -8.93 8.08
N ASP A 35 -4.21 -9.02 6.87
CA ASP A 35 -2.97 -8.39 6.45
C ASP A 35 -3.29 -7.18 5.56
N ILE A 36 -2.92 -6.00 6.02
CA ILE A 36 -3.25 -4.75 5.35
C ILE A 36 -2.00 -4.17 4.70
N TYR A 37 -2.05 -3.97 3.40
CA TYR A 37 -1.09 -3.20 2.64
C TYR A 37 -1.67 -1.83 2.31
N ILE A 38 -0.89 -0.77 2.51
CA ILE A 38 -1.30 0.59 2.16
C ILE A 38 -0.53 1.00 0.91
N VAL A 39 -1.25 1.32 -0.16
CA VAL A 39 -0.67 1.89 -1.38
C VAL A 39 -0.63 3.41 -1.25
N SER A 40 0.54 4.01 -1.44
CA SER A 40 0.73 5.46 -1.33
C SER A 40 1.79 5.98 -2.31
N SER A 41 1.68 7.24 -2.69
CA SER A 41 2.75 8.01 -3.33
C SER A 41 3.47 8.90 -2.31
N GLY A 42 4.54 9.58 -2.75
CA GLY A 42 5.28 10.54 -1.93
C GLY A 42 4.62 11.93 -1.79
N GLU A 43 3.45 12.13 -2.35
CA GLU A 43 2.71 13.39 -2.22
C GLU A 43 2.15 13.54 -0.80
N LEU A 44 2.24 14.75 -0.22
CA LEU A 44 1.79 15.02 1.16
C LEU A 44 0.37 14.50 1.44
N MET A 45 -0.58 14.74 0.53
CA MET A 45 -1.96 14.31 0.72
C MET A 45 -2.13 12.80 0.63
N SER A 46 -1.32 12.11 -0.17
CA SER A 46 -1.29 10.66 -0.23
C SER A 46 -0.75 10.05 1.08
N LEU A 47 0.32 10.62 1.61
CA LEU A 47 0.89 10.22 2.91
C LEU A 47 -0.08 10.51 4.06
N TYR A 48 -0.81 11.64 4.01
CA TYR A 48 -1.85 11.96 4.99
C TYR A 48 -2.98 10.93 4.96
N ALA A 49 -3.47 10.56 3.77
CA ALA A 49 -4.47 9.50 3.61
C ALA A 49 -3.96 8.16 4.14
N ALA A 50 -2.73 7.77 3.78
CA ALA A 50 -2.07 6.56 4.25
C ALA A 50 -1.96 6.52 5.79
N ASN A 51 -1.59 7.65 6.41
CA ASN A 51 -1.52 7.77 7.87
C ASN A 51 -2.91 7.62 8.53
N ASN A 52 -3.98 8.13 7.91
CA ASN A 52 -5.34 7.94 8.40
C ASN A 52 -5.80 6.48 8.26
N ILE A 53 -5.43 5.79 7.18
CA ILE A 53 -5.64 4.34 7.06
C ILE A 53 -4.92 3.62 8.19
N ALA A 54 -3.66 3.96 8.46
CA ALA A 54 -2.88 3.38 9.56
C ALA A 54 -3.54 3.59 10.93
N LYS A 55 -4.17 4.76 11.19
CA LYS A 55 -5.00 4.99 12.40
C LYS A 55 -6.18 4.00 12.48
N GLY A 56 -6.84 3.75 11.35
CA GLY A 56 -7.90 2.75 11.24
C GLY A 56 -7.40 1.35 11.55
N VAL A 57 -6.32 0.92 10.89
CA VAL A 57 -5.68 -0.40 11.12
C VAL A 57 -5.31 -0.57 12.59
N ARG A 58 -4.68 0.43 13.22
CA ARG A 58 -4.33 0.39 14.65
C ARG A 58 -5.54 0.11 15.54
N ARG A 59 -6.67 0.77 15.27
CA ARG A 59 -7.90 0.56 16.07
C ARG A 59 -8.42 -0.87 15.99
N PHE A 60 -8.32 -1.51 14.83
CA PHE A 60 -8.70 -2.91 14.65
C PHE A 60 -7.62 -3.87 15.19
N ALA A 61 -6.35 -3.55 15.02
CA ALA A 61 -5.23 -4.34 15.55
C ALA A 61 -5.29 -4.50 17.08
N MET A 62 -5.77 -3.49 17.79
CA MET A 62 -5.96 -3.54 19.25
C MET A 62 -7.13 -4.44 19.70
N ARG A 63 -7.99 -4.85 18.77
CA ARG A 63 -9.20 -5.64 19.06
C ARG A 63 -9.20 -7.02 18.40
N GLY A 64 -8.25 -7.31 17.52
CA GLY A 64 -8.23 -8.53 16.73
C GLY A 64 -6.89 -8.79 16.05
N ASN A 65 -6.90 -9.69 15.07
CA ASN A 65 -5.69 -10.18 14.39
C ASN A 65 -5.25 -9.35 13.18
N VAL A 66 -5.84 -8.16 12.96
CA VAL A 66 -5.47 -7.29 11.85
C VAL A 66 -4.10 -6.67 12.09
N ARG A 67 -3.25 -6.65 11.07
CA ARG A 67 -1.91 -6.07 11.11
C ARG A 67 -1.61 -5.28 9.86
N LEU A 68 -0.73 -4.29 9.99
CA LEU A 68 -0.12 -3.61 8.86
C LEU A 68 1.03 -4.47 8.34
N ALA A 69 0.91 -4.94 7.11
CA ALA A 69 1.88 -5.77 6.41
C ALA A 69 2.92 -4.94 5.65
N GLY A 70 2.62 -3.67 5.37
CA GLY A 70 3.57 -2.74 4.80
C GLY A 70 2.97 -1.64 3.95
N ILE A 71 3.87 -0.80 3.43
CA ILE A 71 3.57 0.24 2.45
C ILE A 71 4.02 -0.24 1.07
N ILE A 72 3.20 -0.01 0.06
CA ILE A 72 3.55 -0.17 -1.35
C ILE A 72 3.62 1.22 -1.96
N GLY A 73 4.81 1.63 -2.38
CA GLY A 73 5.01 2.91 -3.06
C GLY A 73 4.54 2.84 -4.50
N ASN A 74 3.56 3.66 -4.88
CA ASN A 74 3.13 3.83 -6.28
C ASN A 74 3.53 5.23 -6.75
N SER A 75 4.64 5.31 -7.48
CA SER A 75 5.33 6.56 -7.77
C SER A 75 4.50 7.54 -8.61
N ARG A 76 4.58 8.81 -8.21
CA ARG A 76 4.14 9.98 -8.97
C ARG A 76 5.32 10.80 -9.51
N ASN A 77 6.56 10.25 -9.38
CA ASN A 77 7.82 10.92 -9.74
C ASN A 77 8.06 12.21 -8.93
N THR A 78 7.65 12.23 -7.67
CA THR A 78 8.06 13.32 -6.77
C THR A 78 9.53 13.16 -6.36
N PRO A 79 10.23 14.26 -6.02
CA PRO A 79 11.64 14.19 -5.61
C PRO A 79 11.85 13.22 -4.43
N ASN A 80 12.93 12.45 -4.47
CA ASN A 80 13.33 11.52 -3.41
C ASN A 80 12.21 10.57 -2.91
N GLU A 81 11.18 10.32 -3.71
CA GLU A 81 9.93 9.66 -3.33
C GLU A 81 10.14 8.31 -2.61
N LYS A 82 11.05 7.48 -3.15
CA LYS A 82 11.35 6.19 -2.53
C LYS A 82 11.95 6.35 -1.13
N LYS A 83 12.84 7.33 -0.94
CA LYS A 83 13.46 7.63 0.36
C LYS A 83 12.41 8.13 1.35
N LEU A 84 11.57 9.07 0.92
CA LEU A 84 10.47 9.60 1.72
C LEU A 84 9.51 8.49 2.17
N LEU A 85 9.05 7.64 1.25
CA LEU A 85 8.17 6.51 1.55
C LEU A 85 8.84 5.49 2.48
N THR A 86 10.15 5.27 2.36
CA THR A 86 10.90 4.38 3.25
C THR A 86 10.91 4.93 4.68
N GLU A 87 11.18 6.22 4.85
CA GLU A 87 11.20 6.86 6.17
C GLU A 87 9.79 6.97 6.78
N PHE A 88 8.78 7.23 5.94
CA PHE A 88 7.39 7.21 6.38
C PHE A 88 6.97 5.82 6.88
N ALA A 89 7.30 4.75 6.16
CA ALA A 89 7.02 3.39 6.58
C ALA A 89 7.68 3.07 7.94
N LYS A 90 8.95 3.44 8.13
CA LYS A 90 9.64 3.27 9.42
C LYS A 90 8.94 4.01 10.56
N ARG A 91 8.48 5.25 10.34
CA ARG A 91 7.73 6.01 11.35
C ARG A 91 6.42 5.34 11.72
N LEU A 92 5.75 4.72 10.76
CA LEU A 92 4.55 3.91 10.98
C LEU A 92 4.82 2.56 11.66
N ASN A 93 6.06 2.22 12.00
CA ASN A 93 6.47 0.92 12.52
C ASN A 93 6.22 -0.22 11.52
N THR A 94 6.53 0.00 10.24
CA THR A 94 6.42 -0.98 9.18
C THR A 94 7.54 -0.81 8.14
N LYS A 95 7.45 -1.50 7.02
CA LYS A 95 8.43 -1.41 5.93
C LYS A 95 7.80 -0.93 4.62
N LEU A 96 8.64 -0.39 3.74
CA LEU A 96 8.31 -0.25 2.33
C LEU A 96 8.53 -1.60 1.65
N VAL A 97 7.45 -2.32 1.34
CA VAL A 97 7.50 -3.67 0.75
C VAL A 97 7.98 -3.60 -0.69
N ALA A 98 7.44 -2.67 -1.45
CA ALA A 98 7.82 -2.46 -2.84
C ALA A 98 7.69 -0.99 -3.23
N PHE A 99 8.43 -0.60 -4.27
CA PHE A 99 8.30 0.69 -4.93
C PHE A 99 8.07 0.47 -6.41
N VAL A 100 6.89 0.86 -6.88
CA VAL A 100 6.45 0.74 -8.27
C VAL A 100 6.69 2.08 -8.97
N PRO A 101 7.69 2.19 -9.84
CA PRO A 101 7.96 3.43 -10.57
C PRO A 101 6.83 3.70 -11.57
N ARG A 102 6.66 4.97 -11.90
CA ARG A 102 5.73 5.37 -12.95
C ARG A 102 6.33 5.08 -14.32
N ASP A 103 5.65 4.25 -15.12
CA ASP A 103 6.08 3.89 -16.46
C ASP A 103 4.94 4.10 -17.47
N ARG A 104 5.29 4.56 -18.69
CA ARG A 104 4.35 4.75 -19.80
C ARG A 104 3.67 3.45 -20.23
N ILE A 105 4.34 2.31 -20.04
CA ILE A 105 3.81 1.01 -20.43
C ILE A 105 2.47 0.72 -19.73
N VAL A 106 2.29 1.24 -18.52
CA VAL A 106 1.02 1.10 -17.77
C VAL A 106 -0.13 1.72 -18.54
N ASN A 107 0.01 2.99 -18.96
CA ASN A 107 -1.04 3.68 -19.73
C ASN A 107 -1.26 3.04 -21.11
N ILE A 108 -0.21 2.54 -21.76
CA ILE A 108 -0.32 1.87 -23.07
C ILE A 108 -1.10 0.56 -22.92
N SER A 109 -0.79 -0.24 -21.91
CA SER A 109 -1.50 -1.50 -21.66
C SER A 109 -2.96 -1.28 -21.26
N GLU A 110 -3.26 -0.26 -20.43
CA GLU A 110 -4.63 0.13 -20.06
C GLU A 110 -5.46 0.54 -21.31
N ASN A 111 -4.89 1.36 -22.19
CA ASN A 111 -5.53 1.74 -23.44
C ASN A 111 -5.83 0.53 -24.35
N SER A 112 -5.00 -0.52 -24.23
CA SER A 112 -5.19 -1.80 -24.92
C SER A 112 -6.12 -2.76 -24.17
N LYS A 113 -6.71 -2.33 -23.04
CA LYS A 113 -7.56 -3.13 -22.13
C LYS A 113 -6.87 -4.41 -21.63
N GLN A 114 -5.58 -4.32 -21.37
CA GLN A 114 -4.74 -5.40 -20.89
C GLN A 114 -3.96 -4.95 -19.67
N THR A 115 -3.58 -5.90 -18.83
CA THR A 115 -2.57 -5.65 -17.79
C THR A 115 -1.19 -5.53 -18.42
N VAL A 116 -0.24 -4.92 -17.71
CA VAL A 116 1.16 -4.86 -18.17
C VAL A 116 1.73 -6.27 -18.40
N LEU A 117 1.37 -7.22 -17.53
CA LEU A 117 1.80 -8.62 -17.66
C LEU A 117 1.27 -9.33 -18.90
N GLN A 118 0.11 -8.91 -19.40
CA GLN A 118 -0.47 -9.44 -20.65
C GLN A 118 0.08 -8.73 -21.89
N TYR A 119 0.22 -7.40 -21.80
CA TYR A 119 0.62 -6.57 -22.94
C TYR A 119 2.12 -6.63 -23.22
N ALA A 120 2.93 -6.57 -22.16
CA ALA A 120 4.39 -6.52 -22.25
C ALA A 120 5.02 -7.41 -21.15
N PRO A 121 4.87 -8.74 -21.25
CA PRO A 121 5.30 -9.67 -20.20
C PRO A 121 6.79 -9.61 -19.89
N ASP A 122 7.63 -9.24 -20.85
CA ASP A 122 9.10 -9.18 -20.72
C ASP A 122 9.61 -7.78 -20.37
N SER A 123 8.72 -6.84 -20.02
CA SER A 123 9.10 -5.49 -19.63
C SER A 123 9.62 -5.45 -18.19
N ALA A 124 10.51 -4.49 -17.90
CA ALA A 124 10.98 -4.22 -16.54
C ALA A 124 9.82 -3.93 -15.56
N GLN A 125 8.74 -3.30 -16.04
CA GLN A 125 7.55 -3.03 -15.25
C GLN A 125 6.80 -4.32 -14.90
N ALA A 126 6.73 -5.30 -15.80
CA ALA A 126 6.16 -6.61 -15.53
C ALA A 126 6.94 -7.36 -14.45
N ASP A 127 8.27 -7.27 -14.48
CA ASP A 127 9.14 -7.88 -13.46
C ASP A 127 8.94 -7.24 -12.08
N ILE A 128 8.73 -5.92 -12.04
CA ILE A 128 8.40 -5.22 -10.78
C ILE A 128 7.08 -5.75 -10.19
N TYR A 129 6.06 -5.98 -11.01
CA TYR A 129 4.80 -6.53 -10.53
C TYR A 129 4.91 -7.99 -10.10
N ARG A 130 5.71 -8.82 -10.80
CA ARG A 130 5.99 -10.20 -10.36
C ARG A 130 6.72 -10.21 -9.02
N LYS A 131 7.72 -9.33 -8.88
CA LYS A 131 8.43 -9.18 -7.62
C LYS A 131 7.51 -8.72 -6.50
N LEU A 132 6.66 -7.72 -6.73
CA LEU A 132 5.67 -7.26 -5.76
C LEU A 132 4.76 -8.41 -5.31
N ALA A 133 4.25 -9.21 -6.24
CA ALA A 133 3.40 -10.36 -5.92
C ALA A 133 4.14 -11.38 -5.03
N ASN A 134 5.40 -11.68 -5.35
CA ASN A 134 6.24 -12.56 -4.53
C ASN A 134 6.55 -11.95 -3.15
N ASP A 135 6.87 -10.65 -3.08
CA ASP A 135 7.15 -9.96 -1.83
C ASP A 135 5.92 -9.94 -0.89
N ILE A 136 4.70 -9.84 -1.45
CA ILE A 136 3.45 -9.97 -0.69
C ILE A 136 3.25 -11.42 -0.21
N TRP A 137 3.44 -12.39 -1.09
CA TRP A 137 3.25 -13.81 -0.78
C TRP A 137 4.17 -14.31 0.33
N MET A 138 5.44 -13.86 0.31
CA MET A 138 6.48 -14.27 1.26
C MET A 138 6.56 -13.38 2.51
N ASN A 139 5.68 -12.37 2.65
CA ASN A 139 5.79 -11.42 3.75
C ASN A 139 5.20 -11.97 5.04
N GLU A 140 6.05 -12.20 6.02
CA GLU A 140 5.69 -12.58 7.39
C GLU A 140 5.82 -11.43 8.40
N GLU A 141 6.34 -10.27 7.96
CA GLU A 141 6.53 -9.10 8.82
C GLU A 141 5.24 -8.30 8.95
N LEU A 142 4.55 -8.52 10.06
CA LEU A 142 3.29 -7.88 10.39
C LEU A 142 3.43 -7.02 11.64
N SER A 143 2.86 -5.82 11.63
CA SER A 143 3.00 -4.87 12.74
C SER A 143 1.69 -4.24 13.17
N VAL A 144 1.67 -3.71 14.38
CA VAL A 144 0.68 -2.72 14.80
C VAL A 144 1.23 -1.34 14.43
N PRO A 145 0.57 -0.58 13.55
CA PRO A 145 1.12 0.68 13.11
C PRO A 145 1.16 1.73 14.20
N THR A 146 2.13 2.65 14.08
CA THR A 146 2.28 3.84 14.93
C THR A 146 2.02 5.09 14.07
N PRO A 147 0.75 5.54 13.93
CA PRO A 147 0.45 6.73 13.16
C PRO A 147 1.12 7.97 13.74
N ILE A 148 1.53 8.86 12.86
CA ILE A 148 2.21 10.11 13.21
C ILE A 148 1.25 11.30 13.18
N THR A 149 1.65 12.43 13.78
CA THR A 149 0.89 13.69 13.71
C THR A 149 1.04 14.33 12.33
N PHE A 150 0.19 15.31 12.03
CA PHE A 150 0.29 16.04 10.77
C PHE A 150 1.59 16.87 10.70
N GLU A 151 1.98 17.49 11.81
CA GLU A 151 3.24 18.23 11.91
C GLU A 151 4.48 17.34 11.67
N GLU A 152 4.47 16.11 12.17
CA GLU A 152 5.55 15.15 11.92
C GLU A 152 5.58 14.73 10.45
N LEU A 153 4.40 14.62 9.82
CA LEU A 153 4.29 14.30 8.40
C LEU A 153 4.83 15.46 7.53
N GLU A 154 4.46 16.71 7.83
CA GLU A 154 5.00 17.89 7.13
C GLU A 154 6.52 17.96 7.25
N LYS A 155 7.08 17.81 8.45
CA LYS A 155 8.53 17.76 8.67
C LYS A 155 9.21 16.64 7.88
N LEU A 156 8.56 15.48 7.77
CA LEU A 156 9.09 14.36 6.99
C LEU A 156 9.17 14.71 5.49
N VAL A 157 8.13 15.35 4.96
CA VAL A 157 8.09 15.81 3.57
C VAL A 157 9.12 16.91 3.32
N ASP A 158 9.27 17.86 4.25
CA ASP A 158 10.27 18.93 4.14
C ASP A 158 11.71 18.40 4.11
N ILE A 159 12.02 17.38 4.91
CA ILE A 159 13.36 16.80 5.00
C ILE A 159 13.68 15.88 3.79
N TYR A 160 12.72 15.09 3.36
CA TYR A 160 12.96 14.02 2.40
C TYR A 160 12.28 14.21 1.05
N GLY A 161 11.27 15.08 0.95
CA GLY A 161 10.48 15.30 -0.25
C GLY A 161 10.96 16.44 -1.13
N THR A 162 12.02 17.19 -0.71
CA THR A 162 12.62 18.28 -1.49
C THR A 162 13.88 17.81 -2.19
N GLU A 163 14.16 18.39 -3.35
CA GLU A 163 15.46 18.26 -4.01
C GLU A 163 16.52 19.03 -3.18
N ASN A 164 17.57 18.32 -2.76
CA ASN A 164 18.81 18.92 -2.30
C ASN A 164 19.81 18.97 -3.45
#